data_9cefdb24aa9ffec0c343f9a116a17e9d
#
_entry.id   9cefdb24aa9ffec0c343f9a116a17e9d
#
_cell.length_a   1.000
_cell.length_b   1.000
_cell.length_c   1.000
_cell.angle_alpha   90.00
_cell.angle_beta   90.00
_cell.angle_gamma   90.00
#
_symmetry.space_group_name_H-M   'P 1'
#
loop_
_entity.id
_entity.type
_entity.pdbx_description
1 polymer ?
#
loop_
_entity_poly.entity_id
_entity_poly.type
_entity_poly.pdbx_seq_one_letter_code
_entity_poly.pdbx_strand_id
1 'polypeptide(L)'
;MAGKTLDRVLYVEDEPDIREVARFALEYSGDYEVKICESGAEALSIVGTFKPDIILLDVMMPGMDGLATMEALRQREETADVPIVFMTAKVQSAEVSRYLALGAASVIPKPFDPRTLGATVKEIWEEHAG
;
A
#
# COMPACT_ATOMS: atom_id res chain seq x y z
N MET A 1 3.23 -20.61 3.82
CA MET A 1 2.68 -21.20 4.98
C MET A 1 1.20 -20.92 5.17
N ALA A 2 0.45 -21.94 5.25
CA ALA A 2 -0.97 -21.78 5.53
C ALA A 2 -1.12 -21.15 6.89
N GLY A 3 -2.01 -20.29 7.09
CA GLY A 3 -2.27 -19.71 8.38
C GLY A 3 -2.02 -18.24 8.51
N LYS A 4 -1.22 -17.68 7.61
CA LYS A 4 -1.10 -16.23 7.65
C LYS A 4 -2.28 -15.62 6.91
N THR A 5 -2.93 -14.64 7.54
CA THR A 5 -4.07 -13.95 6.97
C THR A 5 -3.77 -12.47 6.81
N LEU A 6 -4.46 -11.83 5.89
CA LEU A 6 -4.36 -10.39 5.71
C LEU A 6 -5.26 -9.71 6.73
N ASP A 7 -4.67 -9.06 7.72
CA ASP A 7 -5.42 -8.41 8.78
C ASP A 7 -5.24 -6.89 8.79
N ARG A 8 -4.02 -6.40 8.55
CA ARG A 8 -3.71 -4.98 8.68
C ARG A 8 -3.24 -4.39 7.37
N VAL A 9 -3.93 -3.34 6.94
CA VAL A 9 -3.62 -2.62 5.70
C VAL A 9 -3.22 -1.19 6.05
N LEU A 10 -2.05 -0.79 5.59
CA LEU A 10 -1.60 0.60 5.71
C LEU A 10 -1.74 1.28 4.36
N TYR A 11 -2.38 2.43 4.33
CA TYR A 11 -2.52 3.22 3.11
C TYR A 11 -1.90 4.59 3.33
N VAL A 12 -0.99 4.98 2.44
CA VAL A 12 -0.29 6.26 2.54
C VAL A 12 -0.72 7.14 1.37
N GLU A 13 -1.35 8.28 1.66
CA GLU A 13 -1.94 9.15 0.66
C GLU A 13 -2.00 10.58 1.19
N ASP A 14 -1.49 11.54 0.42
CA ASP A 14 -1.46 12.94 0.88
C ASP A 14 -2.77 13.69 0.61
N GLU A 15 -3.64 13.21 -0.25
CA GLU A 15 -4.88 13.91 -0.58
C GLU A 15 -6.02 13.50 0.35
N PRO A 16 -6.62 14.45 1.10
CA PRO A 16 -7.65 14.11 2.08
C PRO A 16 -8.87 13.42 1.49
N ASP A 17 -9.31 13.84 0.31
CA ASP A 17 -10.50 13.25 -0.32
C ASP A 17 -10.27 11.79 -0.68
N ILE A 18 -9.08 11.48 -1.16
CA ILE A 18 -8.73 10.10 -1.52
C ILE A 18 -8.59 9.25 -0.26
N ARG A 19 -8.03 9.83 0.82
CA ARG A 19 -7.93 9.10 2.09
C ARG A 19 -9.30 8.65 2.59
N GLU A 20 -10.29 9.52 2.51
CA GLU A 20 -11.65 9.19 2.96
C GLU A 20 -12.26 8.07 2.13
N VAL A 21 -12.12 8.16 0.80
CA VAL A 21 -12.64 7.12 -0.09
C VAL A 21 -11.92 5.79 0.15
N ALA A 22 -10.60 5.83 0.32
CA ALA A 22 -9.82 4.63 0.54
C ALA A 22 -10.19 3.95 1.86
N ARG A 23 -10.36 4.75 2.93
CA ARG A 23 -10.77 4.21 4.22
C ARG A 23 -12.11 3.48 4.10
N PHE A 24 -13.08 4.15 3.49
CA PHE A 24 -14.40 3.56 3.31
C PHE A 24 -14.31 2.26 2.48
N ALA A 25 -13.55 2.31 1.38
CA ALA A 25 -13.43 1.16 0.48
C ALA A 25 -12.80 -0.05 1.17
N LEU A 26 -11.77 0.18 1.97
CA LEU A 26 -11.08 -0.92 2.65
C LEU A 26 -11.87 -1.45 3.83
N GLU A 27 -12.52 -0.55 4.58
CA GLU A 27 -13.35 -0.97 5.71
C GLU A 27 -14.64 -1.63 5.26
N TYR A 28 -15.13 -1.28 4.08
CA TYR A 28 -16.35 -1.86 3.53
C TYR A 28 -16.23 -3.38 3.33
N SER A 29 -15.05 -3.86 2.95
CA SER A 29 -14.85 -5.30 2.81
C SER A 29 -14.91 -6.02 4.16
N GLY A 30 -14.81 -5.27 5.27
CA GLY A 30 -15.17 -5.79 6.59
C GLY A 30 -14.11 -6.55 7.32
N ASP A 31 -13.01 -6.88 6.67
CA ASP A 31 -12.07 -7.85 7.21
C ASP A 31 -10.74 -7.26 7.62
N TYR A 32 -10.52 -5.96 7.42
CA TYR A 32 -9.21 -5.36 7.65
C TYR A 32 -9.22 -4.32 8.75
N GLU A 33 -8.14 -4.30 9.51
CA GLU A 33 -7.80 -3.15 10.32
C GLU A 33 -7.01 -2.20 9.42
N VAL A 34 -7.52 -0.98 9.23
CA VAL A 34 -6.97 -0.04 8.25
C VAL A 34 -6.34 1.15 8.98
N LYS A 35 -5.11 1.46 8.62
CA LYS A 35 -4.45 2.68 9.10
C LYS A 35 -4.14 3.54 7.88
N ILE A 36 -4.56 4.82 7.93
CA ILE A 36 -4.33 5.76 6.85
C ILE A 36 -3.32 6.79 7.32
N CYS A 37 -2.28 7.00 6.52
CA CYS A 37 -1.26 8.01 6.78
C CYS A 37 -1.28 9.04 5.69
N GLU A 38 -0.88 10.26 6.02
CA GLU A 38 -0.89 11.35 5.05
C GLU A 38 0.49 11.63 4.44
N SER A 39 1.53 10.93 4.89
CA SER A 39 2.88 11.14 4.36
C SER A 39 3.74 9.91 4.57
N GLY A 40 4.84 9.83 3.81
CA GLY A 40 5.82 8.79 4.01
C GLY A 40 6.45 8.84 5.39
N ALA A 41 6.72 10.04 5.89
CA ALA A 41 7.30 10.21 7.21
C ALA A 41 6.38 9.65 8.29
N GLU A 42 5.08 9.92 8.19
CA GLU A 42 4.13 9.37 9.15
C GLU A 42 4.09 7.84 9.08
N ALA A 43 4.12 7.29 7.86
CA ALA A 43 4.14 5.84 7.69
C ALA A 43 5.34 5.22 8.40
N LEU A 44 6.52 5.81 8.22
CA LEU A 44 7.72 5.30 8.86
C LEU A 44 7.63 5.34 10.38
N SER A 45 6.93 6.33 10.92
CA SER A 45 6.82 6.47 12.38
C SER A 45 5.89 5.43 12.99
N ILE A 46 4.96 4.85 12.21
CA ILE A 46 3.95 3.96 12.79
C ILE A 46 4.11 2.49 12.43
N VAL A 47 4.92 2.15 11.42
CA VAL A 47 4.99 0.75 10.95
C VAL A 47 5.49 -0.22 12.02
N GLY A 48 6.34 0.24 12.91
CA GLY A 48 6.85 -0.62 14.00
C GLY A 48 5.78 -1.00 14.99
N THR A 49 4.79 -0.14 15.20
CA THR A 49 3.68 -0.38 16.13
C THR A 49 2.50 -1.04 15.42
N PHE A 50 2.11 -0.51 14.26
CA PHE A 50 0.95 -1.01 13.54
C PHE A 50 1.22 -2.39 12.91
N LYS A 51 2.42 -2.63 12.45
CA LYS A 51 2.85 -3.91 11.84
C LYS A 51 1.93 -4.32 10.69
N PRO A 52 1.91 -3.54 9.60
CA PRO A 52 1.04 -3.85 8.47
C PRO A 52 1.42 -5.15 7.78
N ASP A 53 0.42 -5.83 7.25
CA ASP A 53 0.63 -7.01 6.41
C ASP A 53 0.85 -6.62 4.97
N ILE A 54 0.29 -5.48 4.54
CA ILE A 54 0.47 -4.95 3.20
C ILE A 54 0.44 -3.42 3.30
N ILE A 55 1.18 -2.76 2.41
CA ILE A 55 1.25 -1.30 2.38
C ILE A 55 0.84 -0.82 1.00
N LEU A 56 -0.17 0.05 0.96
CA LEU A 56 -0.60 0.73 -0.26
C LEU A 56 0.00 2.13 -0.23
N LEU A 57 0.74 2.49 -1.26
CA LEU A 57 1.62 3.65 -1.19
C LEU A 57 1.47 4.51 -2.43
N ASP A 58 0.97 5.73 -2.25
CA ASP A 58 0.87 6.69 -3.34
C ASP A 58 2.28 7.04 -3.83
N VAL A 59 2.47 7.05 -5.14
CA VAL A 59 3.78 7.38 -5.73
C VAL A 59 4.05 8.87 -5.67
N MET A 60 3.04 9.69 -5.98
CA MET A 60 3.22 11.14 -6.13
C MET A 60 2.81 11.86 -4.87
N MET A 61 3.77 12.10 -3.98
CA MET A 61 3.53 12.85 -2.75
C MET A 61 4.60 13.92 -2.59
N PRO A 62 4.26 15.08 -2.00
CA PRO A 62 5.27 16.11 -1.75
C PRO A 62 6.25 15.64 -0.66
N GLY A 63 7.45 16.17 -0.71
CA GLY A 63 8.49 15.78 0.22
C GLY A 63 9.00 14.39 -0.09
N MET A 64 8.78 13.45 0.82
CA MET A 64 9.18 12.07 0.62
C MET A 64 8.13 11.36 -0.25
N ASP A 65 8.44 11.10 -1.52
CA ASP A 65 7.50 10.43 -2.42
C ASP A 65 7.42 8.93 -2.15
N GLY A 66 6.59 8.23 -2.95
CA GLY A 66 6.37 6.80 -2.75
C GLY A 66 7.62 5.98 -2.95
N LEU A 67 8.45 6.32 -3.92
CA LEU A 67 9.69 5.57 -4.16
C LEU A 67 10.66 5.70 -2.99
N ALA A 68 10.83 6.92 -2.49
CA ALA A 68 11.69 7.16 -1.34
C ALA A 68 11.15 6.48 -0.08
N THR A 69 9.83 6.50 0.08
CA THR A 69 9.20 5.84 1.24
C THR A 69 9.42 4.32 1.17
N MET A 70 9.23 3.72 0.00
CA MET A 70 9.46 2.28 -0.15
C MET A 70 10.91 1.93 0.17
N GLU A 71 11.85 2.72 -0.33
CA GLU A 71 13.26 2.45 -0.05
C GLU A 71 13.55 2.47 1.45
N ALA A 72 13.01 3.46 2.16
CA ALA A 72 13.19 3.55 3.61
C ALA A 72 12.53 2.37 4.34
N LEU A 73 11.33 1.96 3.90
CA LEU A 73 10.65 0.81 4.50
C LEU A 73 11.43 -0.48 4.29
N ARG A 74 12.04 -0.65 3.14
CA ARG A 74 12.84 -1.85 2.84
C ARG A 74 14.08 -1.97 3.71
N GLN A 75 14.54 -0.87 4.27
CA GLN A 75 15.71 -0.89 5.15
C GLN A 75 15.39 -1.21 6.59
N ARG A 76 14.11 -1.31 6.93
CA ARG A 76 13.68 -1.69 8.27
C ARG A 76 13.37 -3.17 8.30
N GLU A 77 13.81 -3.82 9.36
CA GLU A 77 13.61 -5.26 9.52
C GLU A 77 12.13 -5.62 9.52
N GLU A 78 11.31 -4.84 10.21
CA GLU A 78 9.89 -5.15 10.36
C GLU A 78 9.08 -4.99 9.07
N THR A 79 9.61 -4.26 8.07
CA THR A 79 8.91 -4.04 6.80
C THR A 79 9.69 -4.52 5.58
N ALA A 80 10.84 -5.13 5.78
CA ALA A 80 11.71 -5.53 4.66
C ALA A 80 11.00 -6.45 3.66
N ASP A 81 10.13 -7.31 4.14
CA ASP A 81 9.44 -8.31 3.30
C ASP A 81 7.95 -8.05 3.14
N VAL A 82 7.44 -6.94 3.66
CA VAL A 82 6.01 -6.64 3.55
C VAL A 82 5.70 -6.22 2.11
N PRO A 83 4.67 -6.79 1.47
CA PRO A 83 4.31 -6.37 0.11
C PRO A 83 3.92 -4.91 0.08
N ILE A 84 4.50 -4.17 -0.88
CA ILE A 84 4.17 -2.76 -1.10
C ILE A 84 3.54 -2.63 -2.48
N VAL A 85 2.37 -2.02 -2.53
CA VAL A 85 1.62 -1.79 -3.76
C VAL A 85 1.61 -0.30 -4.03
N PHE A 86 2.07 0.09 -5.21
CA PHE A 86 2.00 1.50 -5.59
C PHE A 86 0.61 1.86 -6.10
N MET A 87 0.14 3.04 -5.71
CA MET A 87 -1.10 3.63 -6.18
C MET A 87 -0.73 4.82 -7.06
N THR A 88 -1.10 4.79 -8.34
CA THR A 88 -0.67 5.86 -9.26
C THR A 88 -1.61 5.98 -10.45
N ALA A 89 -1.71 7.19 -10.99
CA ALA A 89 -2.41 7.43 -12.24
C ALA A 89 -1.56 7.02 -13.45
N LYS A 90 -0.24 6.79 -13.26
CA LYS A 90 0.68 6.45 -14.32
C LYS A 90 0.82 4.94 -14.41
N VAL A 91 -0.03 4.33 -15.24
CA VAL A 91 -0.09 2.86 -15.35
C VAL A 91 0.26 2.36 -16.75
N GLN A 92 1.03 3.12 -17.51
CA GLN A 92 1.55 2.62 -18.77
C GLN A 92 2.55 1.50 -18.48
N SER A 93 2.70 0.58 -19.43
CA SER A 93 3.49 -0.64 -19.17
C SER A 93 4.94 -0.33 -18.77
N ALA A 94 5.54 0.74 -19.29
CA ALA A 94 6.91 1.11 -18.91
C ALA A 94 6.99 1.52 -17.45
N GLU A 95 6.04 2.32 -16.96
CA GLU A 95 6.01 2.70 -15.56
C GLU A 95 5.75 1.51 -14.64
N VAL A 96 4.78 0.67 -14.99
CA VAL A 96 4.47 -0.51 -14.20
C VAL A 96 5.70 -1.42 -14.10
N SER A 97 6.36 -1.67 -15.24
CA SER A 97 7.57 -2.51 -15.25
C SER A 97 8.66 -1.93 -14.36
N ARG A 98 8.83 -0.61 -14.38
CA ARG A 98 9.83 0.05 -13.54
C ARG A 98 9.51 -0.12 -12.05
N TYR A 99 8.25 0.07 -11.67
CA TYR A 99 7.87 -0.06 -10.26
C TYR A 99 8.05 -1.50 -9.78
N LEU A 100 7.69 -2.48 -10.59
CA LEU A 100 7.88 -3.88 -10.22
C LEU A 100 9.36 -4.22 -10.12
N ALA A 101 10.18 -3.68 -11.02
CA ALA A 101 11.63 -3.90 -10.98
C ALA A 101 12.26 -3.29 -9.73
N LEU A 102 11.67 -2.21 -9.19
CA LEU A 102 12.16 -1.59 -7.97
C LEU A 102 11.72 -2.31 -6.69
N GLY A 103 10.84 -3.30 -6.81
CA GLY A 103 10.44 -4.12 -5.68
C GLY A 103 8.99 -4.01 -5.27
N ALA A 104 8.16 -3.27 -6.02
CA ALA A 104 6.74 -3.22 -5.72
C ALA A 104 6.10 -4.57 -6.01
N ALA A 105 5.17 -4.98 -5.17
CA ALA A 105 4.43 -6.22 -5.40
C ALA A 105 3.45 -6.08 -6.54
N SER A 106 2.85 -4.90 -6.69
CA SER A 106 1.89 -4.64 -7.75
C SER A 106 1.67 -3.14 -7.87
N VAL A 107 0.82 -2.76 -8.82
CA VAL A 107 0.43 -1.37 -9.03
C VAL A 107 -1.08 -1.33 -9.20
N ILE A 108 -1.73 -0.43 -8.48
CA ILE A 108 -3.17 -0.21 -8.61
C ILE A 108 -3.39 1.18 -9.21
N PRO A 109 -4.16 1.28 -10.30
CA PRO A 109 -4.38 2.57 -10.94
C PRO A 109 -5.29 3.47 -10.10
N LYS A 110 -5.04 4.77 -10.17
CA LYS A 110 -5.90 5.81 -9.60
C LYS A 110 -6.58 6.54 -10.76
N PRO A 111 -7.88 6.82 -10.66
CA PRO A 111 -8.75 6.50 -9.54
C PRO A 111 -9.07 5.00 -9.49
N PHE A 112 -9.15 4.47 -8.27
CA PHE A 112 -9.53 3.07 -8.08
C PHE A 112 -11.05 2.96 -7.88
N ASP A 113 -11.57 1.75 -8.04
CA ASP A 113 -12.97 1.48 -7.79
C ASP A 113 -13.14 1.13 -6.31
N PRO A 114 -13.88 1.95 -5.54
CA PRO A 114 -14.06 1.68 -4.11
C PRO A 114 -14.73 0.35 -3.82
N ARG A 115 -15.52 -0.17 -4.77
CA ARG A 115 -16.23 -1.43 -4.56
C ARG A 115 -15.34 -2.65 -4.66
N THR A 116 -14.21 -2.53 -5.36
CA THR A 116 -13.34 -3.67 -5.63
C THR A 116 -11.97 -3.56 -4.97
N LEU A 117 -11.63 -2.42 -4.39
CA LEU A 117 -10.30 -2.20 -3.85
C LEU A 117 -9.91 -3.24 -2.79
N GLY A 118 -10.82 -3.53 -1.86
CA GLY A 118 -10.54 -4.51 -0.82
C GLY A 118 -10.22 -5.89 -1.37
N ALA A 119 -11.00 -6.33 -2.36
CA ALA A 119 -10.78 -7.63 -2.98
C ALA A 119 -9.46 -7.66 -3.76
N THR A 120 -9.14 -6.57 -4.45
CA THR A 120 -7.89 -6.45 -5.20
C THR A 120 -6.69 -6.54 -4.27
N VAL A 121 -6.75 -5.86 -3.13
CA VAL A 121 -5.69 -5.88 -2.13
C VAL A 121 -5.47 -7.30 -1.60
N LYS A 122 -6.56 -7.99 -1.28
CA LYS A 122 -6.47 -9.36 -0.79
C LYS A 122 -5.84 -10.29 -1.82
N GLU A 123 -6.23 -10.16 -3.07
CA GLU A 123 -5.70 -10.96 -4.16
C GLU A 123 -4.19 -10.76 -4.32
N ILE A 124 -3.74 -9.50 -4.30
CA ILE A 124 -2.33 -9.19 -4.39
C ILE A 124 -1.56 -9.78 -3.21
N TRP A 125 -2.10 -9.61 -2.02
CA TRP A 125 -1.45 -10.12 -0.81
C TRP A 125 -1.29 -11.63 -0.86
N GLU A 126 -2.33 -12.34 -1.30
CA GLU A 126 -2.28 -13.80 -1.39
C GLU A 126 -1.21 -14.28 -2.38
N GLU A 127 -1.00 -13.54 -3.46
CA GLU A 127 0.03 -13.88 -4.43
C GLU A 127 1.45 -13.69 -3.90
N HIS A 128 1.64 -12.78 -2.96
CA HIS A 128 2.99 -12.38 -2.52
C HIS A 128 3.33 -12.79 -1.11
N ALA A 129 2.36 -13.12 -0.29
CA ALA A 129 2.60 -13.51 1.10
C ALA A 129 2.39 -15.00 1.34
N GLY A 130 1.77 -15.65 0.37
CA GLY A 130 1.55 -17.08 0.44
C GLY A 130 2.77 -17.83 0.02
#